data_47ac745d98a54cc7f472e900ea728d45
#
_entry.id   47ac745d98a54cc7f472e900ea728d45
#
_cell.length_a   1.000
_cell.length_b   1.000
_cell.length_c   1.000
_cell.angle_alpha   90.00
_cell.angle_beta   90.00
_cell.angle_gamma   90.00
#
_symmetry.space_group_name_H-M   'P 1'
#
loop_
_entity.id
_entity.type
_entity.pdbx_description
1 polymer ?
#
loop_
_entity_poly.entity_id
_entity_poly.type
_entity_poly.pdbx_seq_one_letter_code
_entity_poly.pdbx_strand_id
1 'polypeptide(L)'
;MFEGKAPDLAVVAAVASSPKHEFSKNLQTGIRLLAGIGVEADAHAGVTVQHRSRVRVDPTQPNLRQIHLIGAELHRQLVLSGFTVPHGALGENVTTEGVDLHALPTGTRLRLGTDAVVELTGLRNPCSQIEEFRSGLLAQVLGRDESGALVRKAGVMAIVLVGGVVRAGDLIAVELPIPPYRRLERV
;
A
#
# COMPACT_ATOMS: atom_id res chain seq x y z
N MET A 1 -36.05 9.24 10.53
CA MET A 1 -35.71 9.08 9.10
C MET A 1 -34.19 9.09 9.05
N PHE A 2 -33.54 7.93 9.04
CA PHE A 2 -32.08 7.82 8.93
C PHE A 2 -31.76 7.92 7.44
N GLU A 3 -31.24 9.07 7.01
CA GLU A 3 -30.62 9.19 5.70
C GLU A 3 -29.34 8.33 5.73
N GLY A 4 -29.47 7.10 5.25
CA GLY A 4 -28.32 6.24 5.01
C GLY A 4 -27.47 6.87 3.91
N LYS A 5 -26.36 7.54 4.27
CA LYS A 5 -25.31 7.86 3.32
C LYS A 5 -24.94 6.56 2.59
N ALA A 6 -25.05 6.55 1.27
CA ALA A 6 -24.58 5.41 0.49
C ALA A 6 -23.12 5.13 0.90
N PRO A 7 -22.70 3.86 1.05
CA PRO A 7 -21.32 3.56 1.37
C PRO A 7 -20.44 4.24 0.32
N ASP A 8 -19.46 5.04 0.78
CA ASP A 8 -18.51 5.69 -0.11
C ASP A 8 -17.84 4.56 -0.91
N LEU A 9 -17.96 4.60 -2.24
CA LEU A 9 -17.36 3.60 -3.11
C LEU A 9 -15.84 3.67 -2.93
N ALA A 10 -15.23 2.53 -2.63
CA ALA A 10 -13.78 2.47 -2.56
C ALA A 10 -13.18 2.64 -3.96
N VAL A 11 -12.23 3.54 -4.10
CA VAL A 11 -11.61 3.89 -5.39
C VAL A 11 -10.09 3.99 -5.29
N VAL A 12 -9.43 3.87 -6.42
CA VAL A 12 -8.03 4.25 -6.60
C VAL A 12 -7.95 5.76 -6.73
N ALA A 13 -7.34 6.43 -5.75
CA ALA A 13 -7.17 7.89 -5.78
C ALA A 13 -5.98 8.31 -6.65
N ALA A 14 -4.89 7.55 -6.64
CA ALA A 14 -3.69 7.81 -7.45
C ALA A 14 -2.90 6.53 -7.67
N VAL A 15 -2.07 6.53 -8.72
CA VAL A 15 -1.09 5.49 -9.01
C VAL A 15 0.29 6.08 -9.27
N ALA A 16 1.35 5.39 -8.81
CA ALA A 16 2.73 5.85 -8.92
C ALA A 16 3.70 4.68 -9.14
N SER A 17 4.81 4.95 -9.82
CA SER A 17 5.91 4.01 -10.02
C SER A 17 7.24 4.73 -10.15
N SER A 18 8.35 4.02 -9.90
CA SER A 18 9.70 4.49 -10.17
C SER A 18 10.57 3.34 -10.68
N PRO A 19 11.32 3.52 -11.78
CA PRO A 19 12.27 2.52 -12.26
C PRO A 19 13.55 2.46 -11.41
N LYS A 20 13.67 3.37 -10.43
CA LYS A 20 14.82 3.44 -9.54
C LYS A 20 14.43 3.11 -8.11
N HIS A 21 15.38 2.57 -7.32
CA HIS A 21 15.22 2.37 -5.87
C HIS A 21 15.30 3.70 -5.11
N GLU A 22 14.36 4.61 -5.40
CA GLU A 22 14.19 5.88 -4.70
C GLU A 22 13.10 5.74 -3.62
N PHE A 23 13.12 6.64 -2.64
CA PHE A 23 12.12 6.62 -1.56
C PHE A 23 10.72 6.95 -2.07
N SER A 24 10.62 7.99 -2.90
CA SER A 24 9.35 8.45 -3.49
C SER A 24 9.16 7.91 -4.91
N LYS A 25 7.91 7.84 -5.36
CA LYS A 25 7.53 7.43 -6.70
C LYS A 25 6.81 8.56 -7.43
N ASN A 26 6.96 8.61 -8.74
CA ASN A 26 6.30 9.60 -9.58
C ASN A 26 4.88 9.16 -9.92
N LEU A 27 3.93 10.10 -9.88
CA LEU A 27 2.56 9.88 -10.32
C LEU A 27 2.52 9.47 -11.79
N GLN A 28 1.64 8.55 -12.10
CA GLN A 28 1.39 8.01 -13.43
C GLN A 28 -0.08 8.21 -13.81
N THR A 29 -0.38 8.24 -15.10
CA THR A 29 -1.77 8.19 -15.61
C THR A 29 -2.38 6.80 -15.47
N GLY A 30 -1.54 5.78 -15.34
CA GLY A 30 -1.89 4.38 -15.11
C GLY A 30 -0.63 3.55 -14.91
N ILE A 31 -0.75 2.47 -14.18
CA ILE A 31 0.31 1.47 -13.99
C ILE A 31 -0.20 0.11 -14.47
N ARG A 32 0.69 -0.69 -15.06
CA ARG A 32 0.39 -2.08 -15.41
C ARG A 32 0.89 -3.01 -14.30
N LEU A 33 0.01 -3.85 -13.79
CA LEU A 33 0.34 -4.90 -12.86
C LEU A 33 0.62 -6.20 -13.62
N LEU A 34 1.68 -6.90 -13.22
CA LEU A 34 2.10 -8.19 -13.77
C LEU A 34 1.95 -9.25 -12.69
N ALA A 35 1.17 -10.32 -12.97
CA ALA A 35 0.92 -11.41 -12.02
C ALA A 35 2.22 -12.03 -11.51
N GLY A 36 2.36 -12.17 -10.18
CA GLY A 36 3.52 -12.73 -9.50
C GLY A 36 4.78 -11.86 -9.52
N ILE A 37 4.74 -10.66 -10.14
CA ILE A 37 5.90 -9.79 -10.34
C ILE A 37 5.71 -8.44 -9.64
N GLY A 38 4.58 -7.74 -9.86
CA GLY A 38 4.32 -6.42 -9.33
C GLY A 38 4.03 -5.40 -10.42
N VAL A 39 4.46 -4.14 -10.20
CA VAL A 39 4.24 -3.04 -11.15
C VAL A 39 5.30 -3.09 -12.26
N GLU A 40 4.86 -3.12 -13.52
CA GLU A 40 5.75 -3.10 -14.69
C GLU A 40 6.72 -1.90 -14.63
N ALA A 41 7.99 -2.16 -14.88
CA ALA A 41 9.08 -1.18 -14.84
C ALA A 41 9.29 -0.46 -13.48
N ASP A 42 8.69 -0.94 -12.39
CA ASP A 42 9.02 -0.45 -11.04
C ASP A 42 10.25 -1.18 -10.50
N ALA A 43 11.10 -0.48 -9.76
CA ALA A 43 12.32 -1.04 -9.18
C ALA A 43 12.08 -2.18 -8.18
N HIS A 44 10.86 -2.32 -7.65
CA HIS A 44 10.48 -3.38 -6.70
C HIS A 44 9.77 -4.56 -7.39
N ALA A 45 9.63 -4.53 -8.73
CA ALA A 45 9.06 -5.64 -9.49
C ALA A 45 9.99 -6.85 -9.52
N GLY A 46 9.47 -8.02 -9.21
CA GLY A 46 10.23 -9.27 -9.24
C GLY A 46 9.57 -10.38 -8.44
N VAL A 47 9.88 -11.63 -8.81
CA VAL A 47 9.39 -12.83 -8.12
C VAL A 47 10.01 -12.96 -6.72
N THR A 48 11.28 -12.59 -6.60
CA THR A 48 12.02 -12.55 -5.33
C THR A 48 12.17 -11.14 -4.82
N VAL A 49 12.58 -10.99 -3.56
CA VAL A 49 12.74 -9.68 -2.89
C VAL A 49 13.64 -8.73 -3.69
N GLN A 50 13.18 -7.49 -3.84
CA GLN A 50 13.91 -6.42 -4.54
C GLN A 50 14.41 -5.33 -3.58
N HIS A 51 13.89 -5.29 -2.35
CA HIS A 51 14.31 -4.31 -1.36
C HIS A 51 15.76 -4.55 -0.91
N ARG A 52 16.64 -3.57 -1.09
CA ARG A 52 18.09 -3.69 -0.90
C ARG A 52 18.52 -4.34 0.42
N SER A 53 17.85 -4.02 1.55
CA SER A 53 18.17 -4.61 2.85
C SER A 53 17.83 -6.10 2.94
N ARG A 54 16.79 -6.56 2.23
CA ARG A 54 16.37 -7.97 2.20
C ARG A 54 17.22 -8.78 1.24
N VAL A 55 17.54 -8.23 0.07
CA VAL A 55 18.47 -8.85 -0.89
C VAL A 55 19.82 -9.15 -0.25
N ARG A 56 20.29 -8.27 0.64
CA ARG A 56 21.54 -8.50 1.38
C ARG A 56 21.48 -9.68 2.37
N VAL A 57 20.28 -9.98 2.88
CA VAL A 57 20.09 -11.07 3.86
C VAL A 57 19.86 -12.39 3.13
N ASP A 58 18.92 -12.41 2.19
CA ASP A 58 18.59 -13.58 1.39
C ASP A 58 17.85 -13.14 0.11
N PRO A 59 18.53 -13.13 -1.05
CA PRO A 59 17.94 -12.70 -2.33
C PRO A 59 16.92 -13.70 -2.90
N THR A 60 16.82 -14.92 -2.34
CA THR A 60 15.92 -15.98 -2.84
C THR A 60 14.52 -15.92 -2.23
N GLN A 61 14.31 -15.12 -1.19
CA GLN A 61 13.00 -14.98 -0.55
C GLN A 61 11.93 -14.53 -1.54
N PRO A 62 10.70 -15.08 -1.44
CA PRO A 62 9.58 -14.59 -2.24
C PRO A 62 9.32 -13.10 -2.01
N ASN A 63 8.98 -12.38 -3.07
CA ASN A 63 8.62 -10.97 -2.98
C ASN A 63 7.18 -10.81 -2.50
N LEU A 64 6.97 -10.70 -1.20
CA LEU A 64 5.67 -10.39 -0.58
C LEU A 64 5.31 -8.89 -0.63
N ARG A 65 6.14 -8.07 -1.29
CA ARG A 65 6.06 -6.61 -1.33
C ARG A 65 6.09 -6.10 -2.77
N GLN A 66 5.36 -6.80 -3.66
CA GLN A 66 5.29 -6.47 -5.08
C GLN A 66 4.59 -5.14 -5.35
N ILE A 67 3.64 -4.78 -4.47
CA ILE A 67 2.90 -3.52 -4.55
C ILE A 67 2.70 -2.96 -3.14
N HIS A 68 2.79 -1.63 -3.02
CA HIS A 68 2.57 -0.89 -1.79
C HIS A 68 1.32 -0.02 -1.94
N LEU A 69 0.38 -0.14 -0.99
CA LEU A 69 -0.87 0.63 -0.96
C LEU A 69 -0.93 1.50 0.30
N ILE A 70 -1.42 2.73 0.14
CA ILE A 70 -1.70 3.68 1.24
C ILE A 70 -3.11 4.26 1.04
N GLY A 71 -3.88 4.42 2.12
CA GLY A 71 -5.15 5.15 2.09
C GLY A 71 -4.94 6.66 1.99
N ALA A 72 -5.69 7.34 1.14
CA ALA A 72 -5.74 8.81 1.07
C ALA A 72 -6.12 9.44 2.41
N GLU A 73 -6.80 8.69 3.26
CA GLU A 73 -7.14 9.04 4.64
C GLU A 73 -5.90 9.36 5.46
N LEU A 74 -4.81 8.59 5.30
CA LEU A 74 -3.53 8.90 5.95
C LEU A 74 -2.97 10.23 5.46
N HIS A 75 -2.97 10.49 4.15
CA HIS A 75 -2.47 11.77 3.61
C HIS A 75 -3.26 12.95 4.19
N ARG A 76 -4.60 12.83 4.32
CA ARG A 76 -5.43 13.85 4.97
C ARG A 76 -5.09 14.05 6.44
N GLN A 77 -4.87 12.95 7.20
CA GLN A 77 -4.43 13.03 8.61
C GLN A 77 -3.09 13.72 8.76
N LEU A 78 -2.15 13.42 7.85
CA LEU A 78 -0.83 14.06 7.84
C LEU A 78 -0.94 15.57 7.60
N VAL A 79 -1.81 16.02 6.69
CA VAL A 79 -2.07 17.45 6.46
C VAL A 79 -2.58 18.12 7.74
N LEU A 80 -3.50 17.50 8.47
CA LEU A 80 -4.02 18.03 9.74
C LEU A 80 -2.92 18.10 10.82
N SER A 81 -1.88 17.27 10.72
CA SER A 81 -0.70 17.30 11.59
C SER A 81 0.41 18.23 11.07
N GLY A 82 0.16 19.02 10.03
CA GLY A 82 1.11 19.98 9.46
C GLY A 82 2.08 19.39 8.42
N PHE A 83 1.83 18.17 7.93
CA PHE A 83 2.66 17.50 6.94
C PHE A 83 1.94 17.36 5.61
N THR A 84 2.30 18.19 4.62
CA THR A 84 1.85 18.00 3.23
C THR A 84 2.72 16.93 2.57
N VAL A 85 2.12 15.76 2.32
CA VAL A 85 2.76 14.59 1.70
C VAL A 85 1.97 14.23 0.45
N PRO A 86 2.49 14.47 -0.76
CA PRO A 86 1.80 14.10 -2.01
C PRO A 86 1.66 12.58 -2.16
N HIS A 87 0.69 12.12 -2.95
CA HIS A 87 0.59 10.71 -3.34
C HIS A 87 1.87 10.25 -4.04
N GLY A 88 2.31 9.03 -3.78
CA GLY A 88 3.59 8.47 -4.24
C GLY A 88 4.80 8.87 -3.41
N ALA A 89 4.71 9.92 -2.59
CA ALA A 89 5.84 10.45 -1.83
C ALA A 89 6.35 9.50 -0.73
N LEU A 90 5.51 8.63 -0.19
CA LEU A 90 5.92 7.57 0.75
C LEU A 90 6.31 6.27 0.05
N GLY A 91 6.43 6.28 -1.27
CA GLY A 91 6.84 5.13 -2.07
C GLY A 91 5.72 4.15 -2.39
N GLU A 92 4.47 4.54 -2.17
CA GLU A 92 3.31 3.73 -2.56
C GLU A 92 3.12 3.69 -4.07
N ASN A 93 2.59 2.56 -4.55
CA ASN A 93 2.21 2.37 -5.96
C ASN A 93 0.75 2.74 -6.19
N VAL A 94 -0.11 2.49 -5.18
CA VAL A 94 -1.54 2.78 -5.26
C VAL A 94 -1.95 3.55 -4.02
N THR A 95 -2.56 4.71 -4.21
CA THR A 95 -3.30 5.39 -3.15
C THR A 95 -4.76 5.01 -3.29
N THR A 96 -5.34 4.45 -2.23
CA THR A 96 -6.77 4.07 -2.17
C THR A 96 -7.57 5.13 -1.44
N GLU A 97 -8.87 5.17 -1.63
CA GLU A 97 -9.81 5.98 -0.86
C GLU A 97 -11.09 5.20 -0.58
N GLY A 98 -11.66 5.38 0.60
CA GLY A 98 -12.91 4.74 0.99
C GLY A 98 -12.76 3.28 1.46
N VAL A 99 -11.54 2.80 1.71
CA VAL A 99 -11.26 1.47 2.27
C VAL A 99 -10.24 1.56 3.40
N ASP A 100 -10.59 1.05 4.58
CA ASP A 100 -9.64 0.93 5.69
C ASP A 100 -8.74 -0.30 5.48
N LEU A 101 -7.61 -0.08 4.80
CA LEU A 101 -6.64 -1.13 4.49
C LEU A 101 -6.09 -1.83 5.74
N HIS A 102 -5.99 -1.13 6.89
CA HIS A 102 -5.41 -1.66 8.12
C HIS A 102 -6.39 -2.55 8.89
N ALA A 103 -7.70 -2.39 8.68
CA ALA A 103 -8.73 -3.23 9.27
C ALA A 103 -8.91 -4.57 8.52
N LEU A 104 -8.37 -4.70 7.30
CA LEU A 104 -8.50 -5.90 6.50
C LEU A 104 -7.55 -7.01 6.99
N PRO A 105 -7.96 -8.29 6.97
CA PRO A 105 -7.09 -9.41 7.30
C PRO A 105 -6.07 -9.72 6.18
N THR A 106 -4.98 -10.37 6.55
CA THR A 106 -4.02 -10.95 5.59
C THR A 106 -4.74 -11.92 4.66
N GLY A 107 -4.42 -11.89 3.37
CA GLY A 107 -5.07 -12.70 2.34
C GLY A 107 -6.33 -12.06 1.74
N THR A 108 -6.73 -10.86 2.21
CA THR A 108 -7.78 -10.09 1.54
C THR A 108 -7.37 -9.75 0.12
N ARG A 109 -8.28 -9.97 -0.82
CA ARG A 109 -8.09 -9.62 -2.22
C ARG A 109 -8.77 -8.29 -2.52
N LEU A 110 -8.06 -7.45 -3.25
CA LEU A 110 -8.59 -6.21 -3.79
C LEU A 110 -8.59 -6.32 -5.31
N ARG A 111 -9.77 -6.22 -5.91
CA ARG A 111 -9.90 -6.03 -7.36
C ARG A 111 -9.81 -4.54 -7.62
N LEU A 112 -8.84 -4.14 -8.43
CA LEU A 112 -8.56 -2.75 -8.82
C LEU A 112 -8.98 -2.57 -10.28
N GLY A 113 -10.07 -1.83 -10.50
CA GLY A 113 -10.68 -1.70 -11.82
C GLY A 113 -11.31 -2.99 -12.32
N THR A 114 -11.19 -3.28 -13.62
CA THR A 114 -11.87 -4.41 -14.26
C THR A 114 -11.16 -5.74 -14.04
N ASP A 115 -9.82 -5.76 -14.10
CA ASP A 115 -9.06 -7.00 -14.27
C ASP A 115 -8.07 -7.28 -13.15
N ALA A 116 -7.36 -6.24 -12.66
CA ALA A 116 -6.25 -6.42 -11.72
C ALA A 116 -6.75 -6.91 -10.36
N VAL A 117 -6.08 -7.94 -9.81
CA VAL A 117 -6.36 -8.45 -8.46
C VAL A 117 -5.05 -8.54 -7.69
N VAL A 118 -5.03 -7.93 -6.51
CA VAL A 118 -3.92 -8.01 -5.57
C VAL A 118 -4.37 -8.66 -4.26
N GLU A 119 -3.45 -9.35 -3.56
CA GLU A 119 -3.71 -9.98 -2.28
C GLU A 119 -2.82 -9.36 -1.20
N LEU A 120 -3.44 -8.89 -0.11
CA LEU A 120 -2.73 -8.26 1.01
C LEU A 120 -1.86 -9.28 1.74
N THR A 121 -0.58 -8.98 1.88
CA THR A 121 0.42 -9.83 2.52
C THR A 121 0.79 -9.36 3.92
N GLY A 122 0.77 -8.05 4.18
CA GLY A 122 1.10 -7.53 5.51
C GLY A 122 1.31 -6.02 5.54
N LEU A 123 1.81 -5.53 6.67
CA LEU A 123 2.07 -4.12 6.91
C LEU A 123 3.44 -3.71 6.38
N ARG A 124 3.52 -2.53 5.77
CA ARG A 124 4.81 -1.87 5.54
C ARG A 124 5.46 -1.53 6.87
N ASN A 125 6.75 -1.87 7.00
CA ASN A 125 7.54 -1.39 8.14
C ASN A 125 8.05 0.02 7.84
N PRO A 126 7.61 1.07 8.59
CA PRO A 126 8.19 2.40 8.46
C PRO A 126 9.69 2.36 8.77
N CYS A 127 10.49 3.10 8.03
CA CYS A 127 11.95 3.14 8.18
C CYS A 127 12.47 4.59 8.31
N SER A 128 13.76 4.74 8.61
CA SER A 128 14.41 6.05 8.76
C SER A 128 14.28 6.96 7.54
N GLN A 129 14.13 6.40 6.35
CA GLN A 129 13.93 7.20 5.13
C GLN A 129 12.69 8.12 5.20
N ILE A 130 11.66 7.75 5.99
CA ILE A 130 10.50 8.63 6.23
C ILE A 130 10.91 9.87 7.03
N GLU A 131 11.79 9.69 8.03
CA GLU A 131 12.33 10.79 8.83
C GLU A 131 13.31 11.65 8.00
N GLU A 132 14.13 11.01 7.17
CA GLU A 132 15.05 11.68 6.23
C GLU A 132 14.28 12.49 5.18
N PHE A 133 13.15 11.96 4.68
CA PHE A 133 12.26 12.65 3.75
C PHE A 133 11.65 13.91 4.40
N ARG A 134 11.20 13.80 5.66
CA ARG A 134 10.69 14.94 6.43
C ARG A 134 10.78 14.68 7.92
N SER A 135 11.51 15.52 8.62
CA SER A 135 11.67 15.40 10.09
C SER A 135 10.33 15.45 10.81
N GLY A 136 10.13 14.52 11.76
CA GLY A 136 8.90 14.32 12.52
C GLY A 136 7.83 13.48 11.82
N LEU A 137 7.98 13.16 10.54
CA LEU A 137 6.98 12.40 9.80
C LEU A 137 6.93 10.92 10.24
N LEU A 138 8.07 10.34 10.62
CA LEU A 138 8.12 8.96 11.10
C LEU A 138 7.22 8.76 12.32
N ALA A 139 7.19 9.71 13.24
CA ALA A 139 6.34 9.68 14.42
C ALA A 139 4.84 9.72 14.10
N GLN A 140 4.44 10.27 12.94
CA GLN A 140 3.04 10.30 12.50
C GLN A 140 2.55 8.94 12.00
N VAL A 141 3.45 8.13 11.42
CA VAL A 141 3.12 6.84 10.79
C VAL A 141 3.56 5.63 11.61
N LEU A 142 4.24 5.87 12.73
CA LEU A 142 4.70 4.86 13.69
C LEU A 142 4.36 5.31 15.11
N GLY A 143 3.37 4.70 15.71
CA GLY A 143 2.88 5.06 17.04
C GLY A 143 2.63 3.85 17.92
N ARG A 144 1.94 4.07 19.03
CA ARG A 144 1.43 3.01 19.90
C ARG A 144 -0.06 3.23 20.12
N ASP A 145 -0.80 2.14 20.22
CA ASP A 145 -2.21 2.17 20.62
C ASP A 145 -2.36 2.28 22.15
N GLU A 146 -3.60 2.29 22.61
CA GLU A 146 -3.94 2.39 24.05
C GLU A 146 -3.38 1.22 24.87
N SER A 147 -3.15 0.06 24.27
CA SER A 147 -2.52 -1.10 24.91
C SER A 147 -0.98 -1.01 24.93
N GLY A 148 -0.38 0.00 24.29
CA GLY A 148 1.06 0.16 24.12
C GLY A 148 1.62 -0.65 22.94
N ALA A 149 0.80 -1.36 22.18
CA ALA A 149 1.23 -2.12 21.02
C ALA A 149 1.62 -1.19 19.86
N LEU A 150 2.66 -1.57 19.11
CA LEU A 150 3.18 -0.78 18.01
C LEU A 150 2.23 -0.75 16.83
N VAL A 151 1.77 0.44 16.45
CA VAL A 151 0.89 0.68 15.29
C VAL A 151 1.71 1.22 14.13
N ARG A 152 1.59 0.57 12.97
CA ARG A 152 2.24 0.94 11.72
C ARG A 152 1.21 1.44 10.72
N LYS A 153 1.25 2.73 10.39
CA LYS A 153 0.26 3.38 9.50
C LYS A 153 0.80 3.67 8.10
N ALA A 154 2.04 3.28 7.79
CA ALA A 154 2.66 3.60 6.50
C ALA A 154 2.17 2.72 5.33
N GLY A 155 0.99 2.13 5.46
CA GLY A 155 0.33 1.36 4.43
C GLY A 155 0.58 -0.15 4.51
N VAL A 156 0.06 -0.84 3.50
CA VAL A 156 0.06 -2.30 3.40
C VAL A 156 0.79 -2.76 2.14
N MET A 157 1.32 -3.98 2.20
CA MET A 157 1.97 -4.65 1.09
C MET A 157 1.05 -5.70 0.50
N ALA A 158 1.21 -5.95 -0.80
CA ALA A 158 0.44 -6.95 -1.51
C ALA A 158 1.29 -7.63 -2.61
N ILE A 159 0.81 -8.78 -3.06
CA ILE A 159 1.26 -9.47 -4.28
C ILE A 159 0.19 -9.33 -5.35
N VAL A 160 0.59 -9.42 -6.61
CA VAL A 160 -0.31 -9.37 -7.76
C VAL A 160 -0.72 -10.79 -8.12
N LEU A 161 -2.01 -11.11 -8.01
CA LEU A 161 -2.57 -12.40 -8.41
C LEU A 161 -3.00 -12.40 -9.89
N VAL A 162 -3.65 -11.31 -10.33
CA VAL A 162 -4.08 -11.14 -11.72
C VAL A 162 -3.58 -9.79 -12.21
N GLY A 163 -2.90 -9.80 -13.35
CA GLY A 163 -2.41 -8.58 -13.99
C GLY A 163 -3.53 -7.74 -14.58
N GLY A 164 -3.22 -6.47 -14.82
CA GLY A 164 -4.16 -5.52 -15.42
C GLY A 164 -3.61 -4.11 -15.36
N VAL A 165 -4.30 -3.18 -15.99
CA VAL A 165 -3.99 -1.75 -15.91
C VAL A 165 -4.84 -1.11 -14.84
N VAL A 166 -4.21 -0.35 -13.95
CA VAL A 166 -4.87 0.38 -12.86
C VAL A 166 -4.66 1.87 -13.04
N ARG A 167 -5.74 2.65 -12.87
CA ARG A 167 -5.75 4.12 -13.02
C ARG A 167 -6.45 4.78 -11.84
N ALA A 168 -6.20 6.06 -11.65
CA ALA A 168 -7.02 6.87 -10.76
C ALA A 168 -8.48 6.86 -11.24
N GLY A 169 -9.42 6.74 -10.31
CA GLY A 169 -10.86 6.59 -10.56
C GLY A 169 -11.34 5.14 -10.67
N ASP A 170 -10.47 4.15 -10.78
CA ASP A 170 -10.86 2.75 -10.80
C ASP A 170 -11.52 2.33 -9.48
N LEU A 171 -12.63 1.59 -9.57
CA LEU A 171 -13.32 1.06 -8.40
C LEU A 171 -12.50 -0.04 -7.73
N ILE A 172 -12.60 -0.12 -6.41
CA ILE A 172 -11.99 -1.17 -5.60
C ILE A 172 -13.09 -2.07 -5.03
N ALA A 173 -13.07 -3.35 -5.39
CA ALA A 173 -13.89 -4.36 -4.72
C ALA A 173 -13.06 -5.17 -3.74
N VAL A 174 -13.58 -5.39 -2.53
CA VAL A 174 -12.91 -6.11 -1.44
C VAL A 174 -13.49 -7.50 -1.31
N GLU A 175 -12.64 -8.51 -1.35
CA GLU A 175 -12.97 -9.92 -1.12
C GLU A 175 -12.18 -10.43 0.08
N LEU A 176 -12.88 -10.75 1.17
CA LEU A 176 -12.25 -11.27 2.39
C LEU A 176 -11.81 -12.73 2.20
N PRO A 177 -10.71 -13.16 2.85
CA PRO A 177 -10.31 -14.57 2.84
C PRO A 177 -11.30 -15.42 3.63
N ILE A 178 -11.17 -16.75 3.49
CA ILE A 178 -11.94 -17.69 4.31
C ILE A 178 -11.44 -17.63 5.76
N PRO A 179 -12.35 -17.55 6.77
CA PRO A 179 -11.96 -17.60 8.20
C PRO A 179 -11.16 -18.88 8.56
N PRO A 180 -10.31 -18.83 9.60
CA PRO A 180 -10.14 -17.73 10.57
C PRO A 180 -9.30 -16.56 10.02
N TYR A 181 -9.72 -15.33 10.33
CA TYR A 181 -9.02 -14.13 9.91
C TYR A 181 -7.71 -13.94 10.70
N ARG A 182 -6.65 -13.56 9.98
CA ARG A 182 -5.35 -13.19 10.57
C ARG A 182 -5.09 -11.70 10.35
N ARG A 183 -4.68 -11.02 11.41
CA ARG A 183 -4.29 -9.59 11.31
C ARG A 183 -3.10 -9.44 10.37
N LEU A 184 -3.01 -8.27 9.75
CA LEU A 184 -1.82 -7.89 9.00
C LEU A 184 -0.64 -7.71 9.96
N GLU A 185 0.43 -8.44 9.71
CA GLU A 185 1.70 -8.31 10.39
C GLU A 185 2.76 -7.70 9.47
N ARG A 186 3.89 -7.31 10.03
CA ARG A 186 5.00 -6.78 9.25
C ARG A 186 5.57 -7.82 8.30
N VAL A 187 5.69 -7.50 7.01
CA VAL A 187 6.35 -8.29 5.97
C VAL A 187 7.61 -7.61 5.43
#